data_97828128dd12ffd156553ab4c3ba2b6e
#
_entry.id   97828128dd12ffd156553ab4c3ba2b6e
#
_cell.length_a   1.000
_cell.length_b   1.000
_cell.length_c   1.000
_cell.angle_alpha   90.00
_cell.angle_beta   90.00
_cell.angle_gamma   90.00
#
_symmetry.space_group_name_H-M   'P 1'
#
loop_
_entity.id
_entity.type
_entity.pdbx_description
1 polymer ?
#
loop_
_entity_poly.entity_id
_entity_poly.type
_entity_poly.pdbx_seq_one_letter_code
_entity_poly.pdbx_strand_id
1 'polypeptide(L)'
;ESENKSDRLSYTVIGSLDLNTSGEITAVDSKALAGYTGQIYCSQDNLYTNTYSPYERNDEESLKTEKTNITRIAINAGTITPAASGTIDGTVKDQFSMSEYNGYFRVAAHRQYYYYKFVPYDNYEINEDDDAIDSWGDVLYGDWKGDEFGRYYFNTSKIDNCVYVLDLDMNIVGESEAFGQGESIKSASFS
;
A
#
# COMPACT_ATOMS: atom_id res chain seq x y z
N GLU A 1 -9.39 -31.02 -3.18
CA GLU A 1 -9.32 -30.56 -1.77
C GLU A 1 -7.87 -30.28 -1.43
N SER A 2 -7.44 -29.04 -1.59
CA SER A 2 -6.22 -28.55 -0.97
C SER A 2 -6.52 -27.19 -0.31
N GLU A 3 -7.33 -27.25 0.74
CA GLU A 3 -7.38 -26.21 1.74
C GLU A 3 -6.11 -26.30 2.58
N ASN A 4 -5.20 -25.39 2.36
CA ASN A 4 -4.22 -25.00 3.38
C ASN A 4 -3.61 -23.63 3.04
N LYS A 5 -4.45 -22.61 2.81
CA LYS A 5 -4.06 -21.25 3.10
C LYS A 5 -4.23 -21.06 4.60
N SER A 6 -3.16 -21.21 5.36
CA SER A 6 -3.15 -20.71 6.75
C SER A 6 -3.26 -19.19 6.67
N ASP A 7 -4.48 -18.69 6.73
CA ASP A 7 -4.76 -17.27 6.92
C ASP A 7 -4.17 -16.89 8.29
N ARG A 8 -2.91 -16.44 8.27
CA ARG A 8 -2.29 -15.86 9.45
C ARG A 8 -2.97 -14.51 9.69
N LEU A 9 -3.93 -14.49 10.58
CA LEU A 9 -4.51 -13.25 11.07
C LEU A 9 -3.43 -12.50 11.85
N SER A 10 -3.07 -11.34 11.33
CA SER A 10 -2.18 -10.40 12.02
C SER A 10 -3.02 -9.33 12.68
N TYR A 11 -2.59 -8.86 13.83
CA TYR A 11 -3.21 -7.74 14.55
C TYR A 11 -2.15 -6.72 14.92
N THR A 12 -2.48 -5.44 14.76
CA THR A 12 -1.73 -4.33 15.33
C THR A 12 -2.44 -3.85 16.58
N VAL A 13 -1.76 -3.86 17.70
CA VAL A 13 -2.31 -3.36 18.98
C VAL A 13 -1.70 -2.00 19.29
N ILE A 14 -2.56 -1.03 19.56
CA ILE A 14 -2.20 0.33 19.95
C ILE A 14 -2.66 0.51 21.40
N GLY A 15 -1.75 0.91 22.26
CA GLY A 15 -2.04 1.19 23.68
C GLY A 15 -1.66 2.60 24.06
N SER A 16 -2.43 3.24 24.92
CA SER A 16 -2.08 4.49 25.58
C SER A 16 -1.83 4.27 27.07
N LEU A 17 -0.80 4.93 27.57
CA LEU A 17 -0.37 4.85 28.96
C LEU A 17 -0.31 6.27 29.54
N ASP A 18 -0.81 6.43 30.76
CA ASP A 18 -0.60 7.66 31.53
C ASP A 18 0.66 7.51 32.40
N LEU A 19 1.54 8.49 32.27
CA LEU A 19 2.75 8.65 33.09
C LEU A 19 2.46 9.72 34.11
N ASN A 20 1.93 9.34 35.25
CA ASN A 20 1.66 10.31 36.33
C ASN A 20 2.97 10.85 36.97
N THR A 21 2.86 11.96 37.67
CA THR A 21 4.00 12.64 38.32
C THR A 21 4.66 11.81 39.43
N SER A 22 4.03 10.74 39.93
CA SER A 22 4.58 9.80 40.90
C SER A 22 5.42 8.69 40.27
N GLY A 23 5.49 8.64 38.91
CA GLY A 23 6.21 7.61 38.19
C GLY A 23 5.43 6.30 38.03
N GLU A 24 4.17 6.27 38.43
CA GLU A 24 3.29 5.13 38.18
C GLU A 24 2.75 5.14 36.78
N ILE A 25 2.82 4.00 36.08
CA ILE A 25 2.32 3.83 34.71
C ILE A 25 0.97 3.15 34.79
N THR A 26 -0.07 3.81 34.26
CA THR A 26 -1.41 3.23 34.19
C THR A 26 -1.87 3.14 32.73
N ALA A 27 -2.46 2.00 32.37
CA ALA A 27 -3.09 1.84 31.06
C ALA A 27 -4.38 2.67 31.00
N VAL A 28 -4.52 3.49 29.95
CA VAL A 28 -5.70 4.34 29.73
C VAL A 28 -6.64 3.68 28.73
N ASP A 29 -6.14 3.31 27.55
CA ASP A 29 -6.93 2.71 26.49
C ASP A 29 -6.08 1.74 25.66
N SER A 30 -6.76 0.84 24.96
CA SER A 30 -6.13 -0.01 23.94
C SER A 30 -7.10 -0.40 22.85
N LYS A 31 -6.60 -0.47 21.61
CA LYS A 31 -7.36 -0.92 20.45
C LYS A 31 -6.53 -1.92 19.64
N ALA A 32 -7.21 -2.90 19.06
CA ALA A 32 -6.63 -3.83 18.11
C ALA A 32 -7.19 -3.53 16.72
N LEU A 33 -6.30 -3.40 15.75
CA LEU A 33 -6.61 -3.29 14.33
C LEU A 33 -6.30 -4.63 13.68
N ALA A 34 -7.21 -5.15 12.86
CA ALA A 34 -6.94 -6.32 12.04
C ALA A 34 -5.96 -5.95 10.92
N GLY A 35 -4.95 -6.78 10.71
CA GLY A 35 -3.95 -6.59 9.68
C GLY A 35 -2.56 -6.21 10.22
N TYR A 36 -1.60 -6.31 9.32
CA TYR A 36 -0.22 -5.89 9.57
C TYR A 36 -0.08 -4.39 9.28
N THR A 37 0.57 -3.67 10.18
CA THR A 37 0.91 -2.25 9.99
C THR A 37 2.35 -2.13 9.48
N GLY A 38 2.52 -1.42 8.37
CA GLY A 38 3.84 -1.12 7.79
C GLY A 38 4.51 0.05 8.51
N GLN A 39 4.14 1.27 8.14
CA GLN A 39 4.70 2.50 8.73
C GLN A 39 3.71 3.14 9.70
N ILE A 40 4.23 3.89 10.66
CA ILE A 40 3.45 4.63 11.64
C ILE A 40 3.94 6.07 11.65
N TYR A 41 3.01 7.02 11.55
CA TYR A 41 3.26 8.44 11.76
C TYR A 41 2.33 8.96 12.87
N CYS A 42 2.86 9.76 13.77
CA CYS A 42 2.09 10.35 14.85
C CYS A 42 2.20 11.87 14.80
N SER A 43 1.06 12.54 14.73
CA SER A 43 0.92 13.98 14.95
C SER A 43 0.55 14.26 16.42
N GLN A 44 0.14 15.48 16.73
CA GLN A 44 -0.31 15.84 18.07
C GLN A 44 -1.63 15.13 18.46
N ASP A 45 -2.57 15.04 17.51
CA ASP A 45 -3.94 14.61 17.77
C ASP A 45 -4.31 13.30 17.04
N ASN A 46 -3.44 12.81 16.17
CA ASN A 46 -3.70 11.64 15.35
C ASN A 46 -2.49 10.71 15.24
N LEU A 47 -2.78 9.43 15.10
CA LEU A 47 -1.85 8.40 14.70
C LEU A 47 -2.32 7.85 13.35
N TYR A 48 -1.42 7.75 12.40
CA TYR A 48 -1.66 7.19 11.09
C TYR A 48 -0.87 5.90 10.93
N THR A 49 -1.57 4.86 10.50
CA THR A 49 -0.94 3.58 10.17
C THR A 49 -1.20 3.26 8.71
N ASN A 50 -0.27 2.60 8.07
CA ASN A 50 -0.50 2.13 6.72
C ASN A 50 -0.36 0.61 6.61
N THR A 51 -1.12 0.03 5.69
CA THR A 51 -0.99 -1.34 5.25
C THR A 51 -0.82 -1.36 3.74
N TYR A 52 0.13 -2.14 3.30
CA TYR A 52 0.34 -2.39 1.89
C TYR A 52 -0.72 -3.36 1.38
N SER A 53 -1.35 -3.02 0.26
CA SER A 53 -2.22 -3.92 -0.48
C SER A 53 -1.56 -4.23 -1.82
N PRO A 54 -1.17 -5.48 -2.05
CA PRO A 54 -0.67 -5.85 -3.36
C PRO A 54 -1.76 -5.60 -4.40
N TYR A 55 -1.34 -5.31 -5.64
CA TYR A 55 -2.29 -5.19 -6.74
C TYR A 55 -3.12 -6.47 -6.88
N GLU A 56 -4.40 -6.32 -7.16
CA GLU A 56 -5.25 -7.44 -7.53
C GLU A 56 -4.95 -7.84 -8.98
N ARG A 57 -4.62 -9.11 -9.19
CA ARG A 57 -4.60 -9.70 -10.52
C ARG A 57 -6.04 -9.80 -10.99
N ASN A 58 -6.44 -8.92 -11.85
CA ASN A 58 -7.67 -9.10 -12.60
C ASN A 58 -7.31 -9.27 -14.07
N ASP A 59 -8.23 -9.88 -14.81
CA ASP A 59 -8.06 -10.39 -16.17
C ASP A 59 -7.93 -9.31 -17.25
N GLU A 60 -7.86 -8.04 -16.89
CA GLU A 60 -7.77 -6.95 -17.85
C GLU A 60 -6.31 -6.56 -18.08
N GLU A 61 -5.95 -6.42 -19.35
CA GLU A 61 -4.70 -5.82 -19.80
C GLU A 61 -4.67 -4.33 -19.42
N SER A 62 -4.45 -4.04 -18.14
CA SER A 62 -4.43 -2.68 -17.63
C SER A 62 -3.21 -2.44 -16.76
N LEU A 63 -2.75 -1.19 -16.75
CA LEU A 63 -1.71 -0.76 -15.83
C LEU A 63 -2.23 -0.88 -14.40
N LYS A 64 -1.51 -1.64 -13.58
CA LYS A 64 -1.77 -1.82 -12.16
C LYS A 64 -0.66 -1.18 -11.35
N THR A 65 -1.01 -0.59 -10.24
CA THR A 65 -0.06 -0.15 -9.23
C THR A 65 -0.44 -0.69 -7.88
N GLU A 66 0.54 -0.85 -7.05
CA GLU A 66 0.37 -1.18 -5.65
C GLU A 66 -0.46 -0.10 -4.94
N LYS A 67 -1.15 -0.48 -3.88
CA LYS A 67 -1.96 0.46 -3.10
C LYS A 67 -1.53 0.45 -1.64
N THR A 68 -1.63 1.61 -1.03
CA THR A 68 -1.45 1.77 0.41
C THR A 68 -2.77 2.20 1.05
N ASN A 69 -3.27 1.38 1.96
CA ASN A 69 -4.40 1.74 2.81
C ASN A 69 -3.87 2.47 4.04
N ILE A 70 -4.40 3.65 4.31
CA ILE A 70 -4.00 4.50 5.44
C ILE A 70 -5.17 4.60 6.39
N THR A 71 -4.94 4.31 7.67
CA THR A 71 -5.95 4.42 8.73
C THR A 71 -5.55 5.54 9.67
N ARG A 72 -6.45 6.51 9.87
CA ARG A 72 -6.34 7.57 10.86
C ARG A 72 -7.01 7.13 12.17
N ILE A 73 -6.29 7.33 13.24
CA ILE A 73 -6.71 7.02 14.59
C ILE A 73 -6.59 8.31 15.41
N ALA A 74 -7.71 8.84 15.85
CA ALA A 74 -7.74 10.05 16.67
C ALA A 74 -7.30 9.73 18.10
N ILE A 75 -6.48 10.62 18.67
CA ILE A 75 -5.99 10.55 20.04
C ILE A 75 -6.51 11.76 20.79
N ASN A 76 -7.24 11.52 21.88
CA ASN A 76 -7.75 12.60 22.72
C ASN A 76 -7.61 12.20 24.20
N ALA A 77 -6.78 12.91 24.95
CA ALA A 77 -6.53 12.68 26.36
C ALA A 77 -6.27 11.19 26.69
N GLY A 78 -5.48 10.51 25.85
CA GLY A 78 -5.16 9.10 25.99
C GLY A 78 -6.20 8.13 25.42
N THR A 79 -7.39 8.59 25.05
CA THR A 79 -8.39 7.75 24.37
C THR A 79 -8.01 7.58 22.90
N ILE A 80 -8.09 6.34 22.44
CA ILE A 80 -7.73 5.92 21.08
C ILE A 80 -9.02 5.60 20.31
N THR A 81 -9.29 6.32 19.20
CA THR A 81 -10.50 6.12 18.43
C THR A 81 -10.17 5.94 16.93
N PRO A 82 -10.36 4.74 16.34
CA PRO A 82 -10.32 4.59 14.91
C PRO A 82 -11.32 5.54 14.26
N ALA A 83 -10.87 6.39 13.33
CA ALA A 83 -11.67 7.50 12.87
C ALA A 83 -12.00 7.39 11.37
N ALA A 84 -11.02 7.15 10.51
CA ALA A 84 -11.22 7.09 9.07
C ALA A 84 -10.15 6.23 8.39
N SER A 85 -10.44 5.78 7.17
CA SER A 85 -9.46 5.08 6.33
C SER A 85 -9.60 5.53 4.88
N GLY A 86 -8.47 5.61 4.18
CA GLY A 86 -8.40 5.95 2.76
C GLY A 86 -7.33 5.12 2.06
N THR A 87 -7.35 5.16 0.75
CA THR A 87 -6.40 4.41 -0.09
C THR A 87 -5.74 5.34 -1.08
N ILE A 88 -4.43 5.23 -1.23
CA ILE A 88 -3.64 5.92 -2.24
C ILE A 88 -2.96 4.90 -3.16
N ASP A 89 -2.63 5.31 -4.37
CA ASP A 89 -1.81 4.52 -5.28
C ASP A 89 -0.32 4.65 -4.90
N GLY A 90 0.38 3.51 -4.93
CA GLY A 90 1.81 3.43 -4.61
C GLY A 90 2.10 3.01 -3.17
N THR A 91 3.39 3.01 -2.85
CA THR A 91 3.92 2.60 -1.55
C THR A 91 4.54 3.79 -0.81
N VAL A 92 4.38 3.81 0.50
CA VAL A 92 4.99 4.81 1.39
C VAL A 92 6.30 4.26 1.93
N LYS A 93 7.39 4.97 1.70
CA LYS A 93 8.73 4.49 2.04
C LYS A 93 8.95 4.37 3.55
N ASP A 94 8.67 5.44 4.28
CA ASP A 94 8.93 5.55 5.71
C ASP A 94 8.03 6.59 6.38
N GLN A 95 8.16 6.75 7.70
CA GLN A 95 7.40 7.72 8.46
C GLN A 95 7.68 9.19 8.08
N PHE A 96 8.86 9.49 7.51
CA PHE A 96 9.21 10.85 7.08
C PHE A 96 8.53 11.25 5.78
N SER A 97 8.01 10.26 5.05
CA SER A 97 7.18 10.47 3.86
C SER A 97 5.74 10.88 4.20
N MET A 98 5.43 11.09 5.48
CA MET A 98 4.09 11.44 5.99
C MET A 98 4.17 12.70 6.85
N SER A 99 3.12 13.52 6.80
CA SER A 99 2.99 14.74 7.61
C SER A 99 1.55 15.15 7.77
N GLU A 100 1.15 15.63 8.93
CA GLU A 100 -0.12 16.32 9.14
C GLU A 100 0.12 17.83 9.32
N TYR A 101 -0.67 18.66 8.63
CA TYR A 101 -0.61 20.10 8.75
C TYR A 101 -1.97 20.74 8.45
N ASN A 102 -2.42 21.63 9.34
CA ASN A 102 -3.68 22.37 9.20
C ASN A 102 -4.91 21.48 8.90
N GLY A 103 -5.00 20.30 9.53
CA GLY A 103 -6.13 19.39 9.33
C GLY A 103 -6.08 18.60 8.02
N TYR A 104 -4.93 18.57 7.36
CA TYR A 104 -4.69 17.76 6.18
C TYR A 104 -3.52 16.79 6.42
N PHE A 105 -3.69 15.57 5.93
CA PHE A 105 -2.61 14.59 5.91
C PHE A 105 -1.94 14.60 4.55
N ARG A 106 -0.61 14.74 4.53
CA ARG A 106 0.22 14.77 3.32
C ARG A 106 1.09 13.53 3.29
N VAL A 107 1.17 12.87 2.16
CA VAL A 107 1.96 11.65 2.00
C VAL A 107 2.62 11.58 0.65
N ALA A 108 3.93 11.30 0.64
CA ALA A 108 4.70 11.05 -0.58
C ALA A 108 4.74 9.54 -0.86
N ALA A 109 4.31 9.16 -2.04
CA ALA A 109 4.22 7.78 -2.48
C ALA A 109 5.09 7.52 -3.71
N HIS A 110 5.70 6.34 -3.73
CA HIS A 110 6.39 5.76 -4.88
C HIS A 110 5.42 4.86 -5.63
N ARG A 111 5.22 5.10 -6.92
CA ARG A 111 4.29 4.34 -7.75
C ARG A 111 5.07 3.56 -8.78
N GLN A 112 4.89 2.26 -8.77
CA GLN A 112 5.40 1.36 -9.79
C GLN A 112 4.22 0.72 -10.51
N TYR A 113 4.17 0.88 -11.82
CA TYR A 113 3.08 0.40 -12.65
C TYR A 113 3.52 -0.86 -13.38
N TYR A 114 2.67 -1.86 -13.31
CA TYR A 114 2.87 -3.16 -13.93
C TYR A 114 1.85 -3.38 -15.02
N TYR A 115 2.28 -3.97 -16.09
CA TYR A 115 1.44 -4.46 -17.16
C TYR A 115 1.43 -5.99 -17.12
N TYR A 116 0.25 -6.58 -17.14
CA TYR A 116 0.04 -8.02 -17.13
C TYR A 116 -0.56 -8.48 -18.43
N LYS A 117 -0.09 -9.61 -18.94
CA LYS A 117 -0.64 -10.30 -20.10
C LYS A 117 -0.79 -11.77 -19.76
N PHE A 118 -1.98 -12.32 -19.93
CA PHE A 118 -2.22 -13.74 -19.86
C PHE A 118 -2.10 -14.36 -21.27
N VAL A 119 -1.36 -15.46 -21.38
CA VAL A 119 -1.22 -16.23 -22.62
C VAL A 119 -1.63 -17.67 -22.33
N PRO A 120 -2.78 -18.14 -22.89
CA PRO A 120 -3.21 -19.52 -22.77
C PRO A 120 -2.22 -20.48 -23.44
N TYR A 121 -2.03 -21.66 -22.86
CA TYR A 121 -1.14 -22.66 -23.45
C TYR A 121 -1.62 -23.20 -24.82
N ASP A 122 -2.92 -23.23 -25.05
CA ASP A 122 -3.48 -23.70 -26.33
C ASP A 122 -3.15 -22.78 -27.52
N ASN A 123 -2.77 -21.53 -27.25
CA ASN A 123 -2.31 -20.55 -28.24
C ASN A 123 -0.78 -20.42 -28.29
N TYR A 124 -0.07 -21.33 -27.62
CA TYR A 124 1.38 -21.33 -27.59
C TYR A 124 1.93 -22.11 -28.79
N GLU A 125 1.88 -21.51 -29.97
CA GLU A 125 2.79 -21.91 -31.04
C GLU A 125 4.19 -21.48 -30.61
N ILE A 126 5.03 -22.44 -30.24
CA ILE A 126 6.46 -22.23 -30.01
C ILE A 126 7.05 -21.88 -31.38
N ASN A 127 6.98 -20.65 -31.77
CA ASN A 127 7.82 -20.12 -32.83
C ASN A 127 9.21 -19.95 -32.21
N GLU A 128 10.16 -20.78 -32.60
CA GLU A 128 11.57 -20.71 -32.16
C GLU A 128 12.22 -19.34 -32.47
N ASP A 129 11.55 -18.49 -33.25
CA ASP A 129 11.96 -17.12 -33.59
C ASP A 129 11.28 -16.02 -32.73
N ASP A 130 10.60 -16.38 -31.63
CA ASP A 130 9.89 -15.40 -30.80
C ASP A 130 10.84 -14.71 -29.80
N ASP A 131 11.81 -13.96 -30.35
CA ASP A 131 12.60 -12.94 -29.63
C ASP A 131 11.69 -11.92 -28.86
N ALA A 132 10.38 -11.94 -29.15
CA ALA A 132 9.38 -11.12 -28.47
C ALA A 132 9.13 -11.56 -27.01
N ILE A 133 9.39 -12.83 -26.67
CA ILE A 133 9.19 -13.33 -25.30
C ILE A 133 10.26 -12.78 -24.36
N ASP A 134 11.50 -12.60 -24.83
CA ASP A 134 12.59 -12.03 -24.06
C ASP A 134 12.38 -10.53 -23.70
N SER A 135 11.45 -9.86 -24.39
CA SER A 135 11.09 -8.46 -24.11
C SER A 135 9.99 -8.30 -23.04
N TRP A 136 9.34 -9.38 -22.63
CA TRP A 136 8.24 -9.38 -21.68
C TRP A 136 8.69 -9.85 -20.30
N GLY A 137 9.45 -9.12 -19.56
CA GLY A 137 9.73 -9.29 -18.14
C GLY A 137 9.67 -10.72 -17.56
N ASP A 138 9.64 -10.81 -16.24
CA ASP A 138 9.63 -12.11 -15.56
C ASP A 138 8.33 -12.88 -15.78
N VAL A 139 8.46 -14.19 -16.06
CA VAL A 139 7.35 -15.11 -16.20
C VAL A 139 6.83 -15.49 -14.82
N LEU A 140 5.59 -15.16 -14.51
CA LEU A 140 4.91 -15.74 -13.37
C LEU A 140 4.53 -17.20 -13.70
N TYR A 141 4.58 -18.07 -12.70
CA TYR A 141 4.21 -19.49 -12.86
C TYR A 141 2.83 -19.64 -13.48
N GLY A 142 2.62 -20.75 -14.20
CA GLY A 142 1.35 -21.09 -14.82
C GLY A 142 0.19 -21.00 -13.82
N ASP A 143 -0.90 -20.38 -14.24
CA ASP A 143 -2.10 -20.18 -13.44
C ASP A 143 -3.34 -20.30 -14.32
N TRP A 144 -4.52 -20.35 -13.70
CA TRP A 144 -5.80 -20.47 -14.39
C TRP A 144 -6.44 -19.09 -14.53
N LYS A 145 -6.96 -18.82 -15.72
CA LYS A 145 -7.85 -17.69 -16.01
C LYS A 145 -9.21 -18.26 -16.44
N GLY A 146 -10.16 -18.31 -15.52
CA GLY A 146 -11.40 -19.05 -15.76
C GLY A 146 -11.11 -20.53 -16.01
N ASP A 147 -11.50 -21.05 -17.18
CA ASP A 147 -11.29 -22.44 -17.62
C ASP A 147 -9.99 -22.63 -18.43
N GLU A 148 -9.23 -21.56 -18.67
CA GLU A 148 -8.01 -21.60 -19.47
C GLU A 148 -6.77 -21.67 -18.55
N PHE A 149 -5.86 -22.62 -18.83
CA PHE A 149 -4.56 -22.70 -18.17
C PHE A 149 -3.51 -22.05 -19.06
N GLY A 150 -2.71 -21.13 -18.49
CA GLY A 150 -1.73 -20.36 -19.23
C GLY A 150 -0.64 -19.76 -18.37
N ARG A 151 0.07 -18.78 -18.90
CA ARG A 151 1.11 -18.04 -18.18
C ARG A 151 0.76 -16.55 -18.12
N TYR A 152 1.03 -15.96 -16.97
CA TYR A 152 1.06 -14.51 -16.81
C TYR A 152 2.47 -13.99 -17.05
N TYR A 153 2.57 -13.00 -17.89
CA TYR A 153 3.78 -12.20 -18.09
C TYR A 153 3.54 -10.85 -17.45
N PHE A 154 4.56 -10.33 -16.79
CA PHE A 154 4.48 -8.97 -16.25
C PHE A 154 5.72 -8.16 -16.63
N ASN A 155 5.54 -6.88 -16.79
CA ASN A 155 6.63 -5.95 -17.03
C ASN A 155 6.37 -4.65 -16.26
N THR A 156 7.40 -4.07 -15.67
CA THR A 156 7.34 -2.71 -15.14
C THR A 156 7.30 -1.72 -16.30
N SER A 157 6.16 -1.03 -16.45
CA SER A 157 5.98 -0.10 -17.57
C SER A 157 6.36 1.33 -17.21
N LYS A 158 6.18 1.72 -15.96
CA LYS A 158 6.38 3.09 -15.49
C LYS A 158 6.70 3.11 -14.00
N ILE A 159 7.61 4.01 -13.64
CA ILE A 159 7.92 4.34 -12.25
C ILE A 159 7.82 5.84 -12.13
N ASP A 160 7.09 6.34 -11.14
CA ASP A 160 7.03 7.75 -10.78
C ASP A 160 6.73 7.92 -9.28
N ASN A 161 6.66 9.16 -8.84
CA ASN A 161 6.34 9.53 -7.48
C ASN A 161 5.27 10.61 -7.48
N CYS A 162 4.49 10.64 -6.40
CA CYS A 162 3.40 11.59 -6.22
C CYS A 162 3.27 12.00 -4.76
N VAL A 163 2.77 13.19 -4.50
CA VAL A 163 2.34 13.63 -3.17
C VAL A 163 0.82 13.72 -3.16
N TYR A 164 0.20 13.00 -2.24
CA TYR A 164 -1.23 13.08 -1.97
C TYR A 164 -1.49 13.98 -0.76
N VAL A 165 -2.60 14.68 -0.81
CA VAL A 165 -3.17 15.44 0.32
C VAL A 165 -4.55 14.86 0.60
N LEU A 166 -4.76 14.42 1.84
CA LEU A 166 -6.03 13.86 2.30
C LEU A 166 -6.62 14.75 3.40
N ASP A 167 -7.94 14.83 3.45
CA ASP A 167 -8.64 15.43 4.58
C ASP A 167 -8.65 14.48 5.81
N LEU A 168 -9.26 14.90 6.92
CA LEU A 168 -9.34 14.05 8.12
C LEU A 168 -10.33 12.89 7.98
N ASP A 169 -11.17 12.88 6.97
CA ASP A 169 -12.01 11.74 6.60
C ASP A 169 -11.28 10.77 5.64
N MET A 170 -9.99 11.05 5.39
CA MET A 170 -9.09 10.28 4.53
C MET A 170 -9.50 10.26 3.06
N ASN A 171 -10.26 11.27 2.60
CA ASN A 171 -10.52 11.48 1.19
C ASN A 171 -9.35 12.23 0.55
N ILE A 172 -8.94 11.83 -0.66
CA ILE A 172 -7.94 12.56 -1.43
C ILE A 172 -8.56 13.89 -1.89
N VAL A 173 -8.00 15.00 -1.42
CA VAL A 173 -8.41 16.37 -1.78
C VAL A 173 -7.40 17.07 -2.68
N GLY A 174 -6.21 16.50 -2.85
CA GLY A 174 -5.18 16.99 -3.75
C GLY A 174 -4.16 15.93 -4.11
N GLU A 175 -3.60 16.07 -5.30
CA GLU A 175 -2.54 15.22 -5.83
C GLU A 175 -1.56 16.09 -6.63
N SER A 176 -0.26 15.89 -6.43
CA SER A 176 0.75 16.56 -7.24
C SER A 176 0.82 15.96 -8.64
N GLU A 177 1.38 16.70 -9.59
CA GLU A 177 1.87 16.07 -10.82
C GLU A 177 2.93 15.02 -10.49
N ALA A 178 3.00 13.99 -11.35
CA ALA A 178 4.00 12.93 -11.22
C ALA A 178 5.41 13.50 -11.41
N PHE A 179 6.35 13.09 -10.56
CA PHE A 179 7.75 13.52 -10.63
C PHE A 179 8.72 12.35 -10.46
N GLY A 180 10.02 12.58 -10.77
CA GLY A 180 11.08 11.59 -10.60
C GLY A 180 10.81 10.31 -11.38
N GLN A 181 10.49 10.41 -12.66
CA GLN A 181 10.23 9.26 -13.53
C GLN A 181 11.46 8.35 -13.58
N GLY A 182 11.24 7.05 -13.34
CA GLY A 182 12.29 6.03 -13.28
C GLY A 182 13.09 6.04 -11.98
N GLU A 183 12.75 6.91 -11.00
CA GLU A 183 13.46 7.04 -9.74
C GLU A 183 12.56 6.74 -8.55
N SER A 184 13.13 6.14 -7.51
CA SER A 184 12.43 5.96 -6.22
C SER A 184 12.75 7.10 -5.26
N ILE A 185 11.76 7.49 -4.44
CA ILE A 185 11.93 8.48 -3.36
C ILE A 185 13.04 8.02 -2.42
N LYS A 186 14.04 8.88 -2.21
CA LYS A 186 15.12 8.64 -1.23
C LYS A 186 14.76 9.20 0.14
N SER A 187 14.17 10.38 0.18
CA SER A 187 13.64 11.02 1.39
C SER A 187 12.57 12.04 1.02
N ALA A 188 11.68 12.35 1.95
CA ALA A 188 10.73 13.43 1.83
C ALA A 188 10.82 14.33 3.07
N SER A 189 10.52 15.62 2.91
CA SER A 189 10.39 16.58 3.99
C SER A 189 9.27 17.56 3.65
N PHE A 190 8.42 17.82 4.62
CA PHE A 190 7.32 18.75 4.48
C PHE A 190 7.57 19.96 5.37
N SER A 191 7.51 21.15 4.82
CA SER A 191 7.64 22.43 5.52
C SER A 191 6.31 23.18 5.55
#